data_be67c700a5b32c0e6f8ba54e6aad0d9d
#
_entry.id   be67c700a5b32c0e6f8ba54e6aad0d9d
#
_cell.length_a   1.000
_cell.length_b   1.000
_cell.length_c   1.000
_cell.angle_alpha   90.00
_cell.angle_beta   90.00
_cell.angle_gamma   90.00
#
_symmetry.space_group_name_H-M   'P 1'
#
loop_
_entity.id
_entity.type
_entity.pdbx_description
1 polymer ?
#
loop_
_entity_poly.entity_id
_entity_poly.type
_entity_poly.pdbx_seq_one_letter_code
_entity_poly.pdbx_strand_id
1 'polypeptide(L)'
;MKTFIYTTKHKTMLGDLHTPVSTYLKVRDIFPQSALMESSDYHGSENNRSFIGLNPVASIGINHGVATTTYPDGSTEEHTITADYKVDHAITDFLNHFKVRGEYNHYCGLYGYTTFNAVRYFEHINVKDSCDPKNDAPEMLYILYKYPVSYTHLRAHE
;
A
#
# COMPACT_ATOMS: atom_id res chain seq x y z
N MET A 1 5.03 -20.69 11.23
CA MET A 1 4.82 -19.34 10.63
C MET A 1 6.13 -18.88 10.02
N LYS A 2 6.17 -18.60 8.72
CA LYS A 2 7.37 -18.03 8.06
C LYS A 2 7.59 -16.60 8.56
N THR A 3 8.84 -16.18 8.70
CA THR A 3 9.15 -14.80 9.07
C THR A 3 10.16 -14.22 8.11
N PHE A 4 9.83 -13.07 7.51
CA PHE A 4 10.69 -12.31 6.62
C PHE A 4 11.32 -11.15 7.40
N ILE A 5 12.64 -11.05 7.36
CA ILE A 5 13.39 -10.02 8.11
C ILE A 5 13.96 -9.02 7.11
N TYR A 6 13.63 -7.76 7.28
CA TYR A 6 14.14 -6.65 6.47
C TYR A 6 14.96 -5.69 7.32
N THR A 7 16.03 -5.18 6.74
CA THR A 7 16.82 -4.08 7.31
C THR A 7 16.68 -2.86 6.42
N THR A 8 16.20 -1.78 6.98
CA THR A 8 16.01 -0.52 6.25
C THR A 8 17.32 0.25 6.16
N LYS A 9 17.53 0.87 5.01
CA LYS A 9 18.54 1.91 4.79
C LYS A 9 17.85 3.09 4.12
N HIS A 10 18.31 4.30 4.38
CA HIS A 10 17.75 5.49 3.77
C HIS A 10 18.79 6.30 3.01
N LYS A 11 18.33 7.10 2.07
CA LYS A 11 19.12 8.10 1.37
C LYS A 11 18.24 9.34 1.17
N THR A 12 18.70 10.47 1.65
CA THR A 12 18.07 11.77 1.41
C THR A 12 18.71 12.42 0.19
N MET A 13 17.89 13.01 -0.67
CA MET A 13 18.32 13.69 -1.90
C MET A 13 17.53 14.99 -2.05
N LEU A 14 18.13 16.01 -2.66
CA LEU A 14 17.41 17.20 -3.07
C LEU A 14 16.43 16.86 -4.20
N GLY A 15 15.18 17.29 -4.05
CA GLY A 15 14.09 17.02 -4.99
C GLY A 15 13.68 18.22 -5.84
N ASP A 16 14.39 19.35 -5.76
CA ASP A 16 13.97 20.66 -6.31
C ASP A 16 13.71 20.65 -7.82
N LEU A 17 14.40 19.77 -8.55
CA LEU A 17 14.26 19.66 -10.01
C LEU A 17 13.24 18.60 -10.44
N HIS A 18 12.61 17.89 -9.50
CA HIS A 18 11.75 16.75 -9.79
C HIS A 18 10.47 16.80 -8.94
N THR A 19 9.33 16.82 -9.62
CA THR A 19 8.05 16.61 -8.93
C THR A 19 7.81 15.10 -8.72
N PRO A 20 6.97 14.70 -7.73
CA PRO A 20 6.55 13.31 -7.56
C PRO A 20 5.98 12.73 -8.85
N VAL A 21 5.11 13.47 -9.54
CA VAL A 21 4.51 13.05 -10.81
C VAL A 21 5.57 12.82 -11.88
N SER A 22 6.49 13.79 -12.08
CA SER A 22 7.53 13.67 -13.12
C SER A 22 8.46 12.48 -12.85
N THR A 23 8.76 12.21 -11.58
CA THR A 23 9.56 11.06 -11.18
C THR A 23 8.80 9.76 -11.44
N TYR A 24 7.53 9.69 -11.02
CA TYR A 24 6.68 8.52 -11.23
C TYR A 24 6.56 8.18 -12.72
N LEU A 25 6.32 9.17 -13.59
CA LEU A 25 6.24 8.96 -15.04
C LEU A 25 7.51 8.36 -15.65
N LYS A 26 8.69 8.65 -15.08
CA LYS A 26 9.96 8.08 -15.54
C LYS A 26 10.19 6.63 -15.08
N VAL A 27 9.61 6.24 -13.95
CA VAL A 27 9.91 4.93 -13.33
C VAL A 27 8.80 3.91 -13.48
N ARG A 28 7.55 4.31 -13.75
CA ARG A 28 6.40 3.41 -13.81
C ARG A 28 6.52 2.29 -14.84
N ASP A 29 7.15 2.59 -15.98
CA ASP A 29 7.32 1.61 -17.07
C ASP A 29 8.49 0.65 -16.78
N ILE A 30 9.41 1.02 -15.88
CA ILE A 30 10.53 0.20 -15.42
C ILE A 30 10.10 -0.69 -14.26
N PHE A 31 9.22 -0.18 -13.39
CA PHE A 31 8.72 -0.88 -12.22
C PHE A 31 7.20 -1.12 -12.34
N PRO A 32 6.78 -2.24 -12.92
CA PRO A 32 5.37 -2.63 -12.96
C PRO A 32 4.78 -2.66 -11.55
N GLN A 33 3.50 -2.35 -11.42
CA GLN A 33 2.79 -2.28 -10.13
C GLN A 33 3.37 -1.24 -9.15
N SER A 34 4.07 -0.22 -9.65
CA SER A 34 4.41 0.95 -8.85
C SER A 34 3.16 1.80 -8.59
N ALA A 35 3.19 2.58 -7.52
CA ALA A 35 2.09 3.47 -7.16
C ALA A 35 2.59 4.88 -6.82
N LEU A 36 1.80 5.88 -7.19
CA LEU A 36 1.95 7.27 -6.74
C LEU A 36 0.76 7.61 -5.85
N MET A 37 1.05 8.10 -4.66
CA MET A 37 0.07 8.58 -3.70
C MET A 37 0.40 10.02 -3.37
N GLU A 38 -0.51 10.93 -3.71
CA GLU A 38 -0.34 12.36 -3.47
C GLU A 38 -1.32 12.84 -2.41
N SER A 39 -0.84 13.69 -1.50
CA SER A 39 -1.72 14.41 -0.60
C SER A 39 -2.36 15.58 -1.35
N SER A 40 -3.69 15.68 -1.27
CA SER A 40 -4.47 16.79 -1.85
C SER A 40 -4.92 17.82 -0.81
N ASP A 41 -4.41 17.74 0.40
CA ASP A 41 -4.80 18.67 1.47
C ASP A 41 -4.13 20.03 1.27
N TYR A 42 -4.91 20.98 0.74
CA TYR A 42 -4.51 22.37 0.55
C TYR A 42 -4.51 23.21 1.84
N HIS A 43 -5.09 22.70 2.92
CA HIS A 43 -5.29 23.45 4.17
C HIS A 43 -4.34 23.06 5.30
N GLY A 44 -3.72 21.88 5.24
CA GLY A 44 -2.80 21.36 6.25
C GLY A 44 -1.32 21.51 5.84
N SER A 45 -0.66 22.56 6.29
CA SER A 45 0.61 23.00 5.74
C SER A 45 1.86 22.23 6.13
N GLU A 46 1.83 21.46 7.23
CA GLU A 46 3.10 20.95 7.79
C GLU A 46 3.43 19.50 7.44
N ASN A 47 2.48 18.73 6.88
CA ASN A 47 2.65 17.30 6.65
C ASN A 47 2.27 16.82 5.23
N ASN A 48 2.20 17.71 4.25
CA ASN A 48 1.93 17.30 2.87
C ASN A 48 3.10 16.49 2.32
N ARG A 49 2.86 15.20 2.14
CA ARG A 49 3.83 14.26 1.60
C ARG A 49 3.22 13.48 0.45
N SER A 50 4.00 13.32 -0.61
CA SER A 50 3.69 12.37 -1.65
C SER A 50 4.57 11.14 -1.49
N PHE A 51 4.05 9.98 -1.85
CA PHE A 51 4.77 8.71 -1.79
C PHE A 51 4.79 8.04 -3.16
N ILE A 52 5.93 7.47 -3.51
CA ILE A 52 6.04 6.58 -4.66
C ILE A 52 6.50 5.21 -4.14
N GLY A 53 5.69 4.18 -4.37
CA GLY A 53 6.03 2.80 -4.07
C GLY A 53 6.61 2.11 -5.30
N LEU A 54 7.80 1.53 -5.17
CA LEU A 54 8.47 0.82 -6.27
C LEU A 54 8.87 -0.59 -5.85
N ASN A 55 8.76 -1.51 -6.79
CA ASN A 55 9.16 -2.91 -6.63
C ASN A 55 8.38 -3.60 -5.49
N PRO A 56 7.15 -4.07 -5.74
CA PRO A 56 6.37 -4.83 -4.77
C PRO A 56 7.12 -6.07 -4.29
N VAL A 57 7.11 -6.33 -2.99
CA VAL A 57 7.74 -7.51 -2.39
C VAL A 57 6.73 -8.44 -1.72
N ALA A 58 5.60 -7.91 -1.33
CA ALA A 58 4.48 -8.67 -0.78
C ALA A 58 3.19 -7.87 -0.94
N SER A 59 2.07 -8.55 -0.93
CA SER A 59 0.76 -7.90 -1.00
C SER A 59 -0.33 -8.69 -0.30
N ILE A 60 -1.37 -7.99 0.12
CA ILE A 60 -2.64 -8.55 0.54
C ILE A 60 -3.75 -7.86 -0.24
N GLY A 61 -4.54 -8.63 -0.96
CA GLY A 61 -5.74 -8.19 -1.66
C GLY A 61 -6.99 -8.84 -1.06
N ILE A 62 -8.09 -8.11 -1.03
CA ILE A 62 -9.38 -8.66 -0.60
C ILE A 62 -10.36 -8.40 -1.73
N ASN A 63 -10.98 -9.47 -2.19
CA ASN A 63 -11.97 -9.43 -3.25
C ASN A 63 -13.04 -10.50 -3.04
N HIS A 64 -14.31 -10.14 -3.18
CA HIS A 64 -15.45 -11.05 -3.02
C HIS A 64 -15.39 -11.92 -1.76
N GLY A 65 -14.98 -11.35 -0.63
CA GLY A 65 -14.89 -12.03 0.65
C GLY A 65 -13.71 -13.00 0.79
N VAL A 66 -12.74 -12.96 -0.12
CA VAL A 66 -11.50 -13.74 -0.05
C VAL A 66 -10.31 -12.80 0.10
N ALA A 67 -9.50 -13.04 1.13
CA ALA A 67 -8.20 -12.41 1.29
C ALA A 67 -7.13 -13.28 0.62
N THR A 68 -6.43 -12.72 -0.36
CA THR A 68 -5.30 -13.35 -1.04
C THR A 68 -4.03 -12.64 -0.65
N THR A 69 -3.06 -13.36 -0.10
CA THR A 69 -1.75 -12.83 0.26
C THR A 69 -0.67 -13.38 -0.67
N THR A 70 0.28 -12.53 -1.01
CA THR A 70 1.48 -12.92 -1.76
C THR A 70 2.71 -12.55 -0.95
N TYR A 71 3.60 -13.50 -0.75
CA TYR A 71 4.81 -13.34 0.06
C TYR A 71 6.07 -13.14 -0.79
N PRO A 72 7.18 -12.66 -0.19
CA PRO A 72 8.44 -12.39 -0.91
C PRO A 72 9.09 -13.60 -1.57
N ASP A 73 8.77 -14.80 -1.12
CA ASP A 73 9.24 -16.06 -1.70
C ASP A 73 8.35 -16.56 -2.86
N GLY A 74 7.35 -15.76 -3.25
CA GLY A 74 6.39 -16.10 -4.29
C GLY A 74 5.25 -17.01 -3.83
N SER A 75 5.23 -17.43 -2.57
CA SER A 75 4.10 -18.21 -2.04
C SER A 75 2.86 -17.33 -1.89
N THR A 76 1.70 -17.93 -2.10
CA THR A 76 0.38 -17.31 -1.93
C THR A 76 -0.46 -18.10 -0.95
N GLU A 77 -1.29 -17.40 -0.18
CA GLU A 77 -2.27 -17.99 0.71
C GLU A 77 -3.62 -17.31 0.51
N GLU A 78 -4.70 -18.07 0.64
CA GLU A 78 -6.05 -17.56 0.53
C GLU A 78 -6.85 -17.90 1.78
N HIS A 79 -7.59 -16.93 2.31
CA HIS A 79 -8.45 -17.08 3.46
C HIS A 79 -9.81 -16.43 3.19
N THR A 80 -10.89 -17.17 3.44
CA THR A 80 -12.23 -16.59 3.36
C THR A 80 -12.50 -15.70 4.56
N ILE A 81 -12.97 -14.49 4.29
CA ILE A 81 -13.41 -13.55 5.33
C ILE A 81 -14.74 -14.02 5.88
N THR A 82 -14.81 -14.21 7.19
CA THR A 82 -15.96 -14.69 7.92
C THR A 82 -16.22 -13.83 9.16
N ALA A 83 -17.29 -14.15 9.91
CA ALA A 83 -17.55 -13.47 11.19
C ALA A 83 -16.42 -13.68 12.22
N ASP A 84 -15.76 -14.85 12.18
CA ASP A 84 -14.67 -15.22 13.10
C ASP A 84 -13.29 -14.82 12.59
N TYR A 85 -13.13 -14.66 11.26
CA TYR A 85 -11.89 -14.23 10.62
C TYR A 85 -12.15 -13.01 9.74
N LYS A 86 -12.03 -11.85 10.34
CA LYS A 86 -12.30 -10.56 9.72
C LYS A 86 -11.10 -10.02 8.97
N VAL A 87 -11.30 -8.94 8.22
CA VAL A 87 -10.27 -8.26 7.44
C VAL A 87 -9.10 -7.75 8.29
N ASP A 88 -9.37 -7.24 9.48
CA ASP A 88 -8.35 -6.79 10.43
C ASP A 88 -7.46 -7.96 10.91
N HIS A 89 -8.04 -9.14 11.12
CA HIS A 89 -7.28 -10.35 11.42
C HIS A 89 -6.39 -10.74 10.23
N ALA A 90 -6.93 -10.75 9.00
CA ALA A 90 -6.16 -11.10 7.81
C ALA A 90 -4.96 -10.15 7.59
N ILE A 91 -5.16 -8.83 7.75
CA ILE A 91 -4.09 -7.84 7.65
C ILE A 91 -3.06 -8.01 8.78
N THR A 92 -3.52 -8.25 10.00
CA THR A 92 -2.64 -8.45 11.17
C THR A 92 -1.79 -9.71 10.99
N ASP A 93 -2.40 -10.82 10.57
CA ASP A 93 -1.68 -12.07 10.32
C ASP A 93 -0.65 -11.88 9.21
N PHE A 94 -1.01 -11.21 8.13
CA PHE A 94 -0.07 -10.88 7.07
C PHE A 94 1.12 -10.05 7.60
N LEU A 95 0.87 -9.00 8.38
CA LEU A 95 1.93 -8.15 8.95
C LEU A 95 2.84 -8.91 9.93
N ASN A 96 2.32 -9.88 10.68
CA ASN A 96 3.07 -10.69 11.62
C ASN A 96 4.17 -11.55 10.96
N HIS A 97 4.09 -11.76 9.64
CA HIS A 97 5.15 -12.41 8.87
C HIS A 97 6.40 -11.53 8.67
N PHE A 98 6.32 -10.21 8.93
CA PHE A 98 7.40 -9.28 8.65
C PHE A 98 8.01 -8.70 9.91
N LYS A 99 9.35 -8.70 9.96
CA LYS A 99 10.12 -8.01 11.00
C LYS A 99 11.04 -6.99 10.34
N VAL A 100 10.84 -5.72 10.67
CA VAL A 100 11.60 -4.61 10.10
C VAL A 100 12.55 -4.06 11.17
N ARG A 101 13.81 -3.86 10.80
CA ARG A 101 14.86 -3.30 11.65
C ARG A 101 15.56 -2.15 10.92
N GLY A 102 16.21 -1.28 11.67
CA GLY A 102 17.01 -0.19 11.10
C GLY A 102 16.36 1.18 11.27
N GLU A 103 17.00 2.17 10.66
CA GLU A 103 16.54 3.56 10.70
C GLU A 103 15.38 3.78 9.73
N TYR A 104 14.51 4.76 10.03
CA TYR A 104 13.37 5.12 9.17
C TYR A 104 12.41 3.95 8.86
N ASN A 105 12.32 2.97 9.75
CA ASN A 105 11.43 1.82 9.60
C ASN A 105 9.94 2.21 9.51
N HIS A 106 9.55 3.39 9.98
CA HIS A 106 8.18 3.93 9.90
C HIS A 106 7.71 4.18 8.46
N TYR A 107 8.61 4.23 7.47
CA TYR A 107 8.23 4.24 6.05
C TYR A 107 8.00 2.84 5.47
N CYS A 108 8.38 1.80 6.20
CA CYS A 108 8.09 0.42 5.83
C CYS A 108 6.70 0.04 6.31
N GLY A 109 5.73 0.24 5.45
CA GLY A 109 4.33 -0.04 5.71
C GLY A 109 3.63 -0.57 4.47
N LEU A 110 2.35 -0.76 4.62
CA LEU A 110 1.47 -1.12 3.52
C LEU A 110 0.95 0.14 2.84
N TYR A 111 1.06 0.16 1.52
CA TYR A 111 0.58 1.23 0.67
C TYR A 111 -0.46 0.67 -0.29
N GLY A 112 -1.59 1.33 -0.40
CA GLY A 112 -2.65 0.80 -1.23
C GLY A 112 -3.94 1.59 -1.15
N TYR A 113 -5.05 0.91 -1.41
CA TYR A 113 -6.37 1.51 -1.42
C TYR A 113 -7.44 0.58 -0.85
N THR A 114 -8.52 1.20 -0.44
CA THR A 114 -9.78 0.56 -0.08
C THR A 114 -10.89 1.20 -0.91
N THR A 115 -11.67 0.40 -1.61
CA THR A 115 -12.82 0.90 -2.36
C THR A 115 -14.00 1.20 -1.43
N PHE A 116 -14.97 1.95 -1.92
CA PHE A 116 -16.20 2.23 -1.18
C PHE A 116 -16.95 0.94 -0.80
N ASN A 117 -16.99 -0.05 -1.67
CA ASN A 117 -17.72 -1.29 -1.44
C ASN A 117 -17.13 -2.15 -0.30
N ALA A 118 -15.86 -1.95 0.03
CA ALA A 118 -15.22 -2.63 1.15
C ALA A 118 -15.80 -2.24 2.53
N VAL A 119 -16.63 -1.20 2.61
CA VAL A 119 -17.35 -0.81 3.84
C VAL A 119 -18.15 -1.98 4.42
N ARG A 120 -18.62 -2.89 3.59
CA ARG A 120 -19.36 -4.10 4.01
C ARG A 120 -18.57 -5.04 4.92
N TYR A 121 -17.24 -4.95 4.92
CA TYR A 121 -16.37 -5.73 5.82
C TYR A 121 -16.26 -5.13 7.21
N PHE A 122 -16.63 -3.88 7.38
CA PHE A 122 -16.49 -3.13 8.63
C PHE A 122 -17.82 -2.76 9.27
N GLU A 123 -18.87 -2.56 8.44
CA GLU A 123 -20.18 -2.10 8.88
C GLU A 123 -21.28 -3.03 8.41
N HIS A 124 -22.37 -3.10 9.18
CA HIS A 124 -23.56 -3.87 8.82
C HIS A 124 -24.41 -3.13 7.77
N ILE A 125 -23.82 -2.90 6.61
CA ILE A 125 -24.48 -2.22 5.49
C ILE A 125 -24.66 -3.21 4.35
N ASN A 126 -25.85 -3.24 3.77
CA ASN A 126 -26.14 -4.08 2.62
C ASN A 126 -25.65 -3.40 1.34
N VAL A 127 -24.37 -3.57 1.02
CA VAL A 127 -23.78 -3.13 -0.24
C VAL A 127 -23.95 -4.24 -1.26
N LYS A 128 -24.59 -3.96 -2.38
CA LYS A 128 -24.72 -4.92 -3.48
C LYS A 128 -23.33 -5.21 -4.03
N ASP A 129 -23.03 -6.49 -4.17
CA ASP A 129 -21.83 -6.93 -4.84
C ASP A 129 -21.94 -6.58 -6.33
N SER A 130 -21.20 -5.60 -6.77
CA SER A 130 -21.17 -5.25 -8.19
C SER A 130 -20.11 -6.10 -8.88
N CYS A 131 -20.50 -7.28 -9.33
CA CYS A 131 -19.69 -8.05 -10.26
C CYS A 131 -19.77 -7.38 -11.63
N ASP A 132 -19.01 -6.32 -11.85
CA ASP A 132 -18.77 -5.82 -13.20
C ASP A 132 -17.62 -6.66 -13.79
N PRO A 133 -17.88 -7.51 -14.79
CA PRO A 133 -16.84 -8.32 -15.42
C PRO A 133 -15.75 -7.48 -16.10
N LYS A 134 -15.95 -6.18 -16.23
CA LYS A 134 -14.94 -5.25 -16.74
C LYS A 134 -14.08 -4.62 -15.66
N ASN A 135 -14.42 -4.80 -14.40
CA ASN A 135 -13.67 -4.29 -13.26
C ASN A 135 -13.24 -5.45 -12.36
N ASP A 136 -12.01 -5.89 -12.56
CA ASP A 136 -11.34 -6.95 -11.78
C ASP A 136 -10.48 -6.42 -10.63
N ALA A 137 -10.52 -5.10 -10.39
CA ALA A 137 -9.76 -4.49 -9.29
C ALA A 137 -10.24 -5.01 -7.93
N PRO A 138 -9.35 -5.45 -7.04
CA PRO A 138 -9.71 -5.87 -5.70
C PRO A 138 -10.43 -4.77 -4.93
N GLU A 139 -11.32 -5.14 -4.01
CA GLU A 139 -12.00 -4.19 -3.14
C GLU A 139 -11.04 -3.51 -2.16
N MET A 140 -10.00 -4.23 -1.77
CA MET A 140 -8.88 -3.70 -1.00
C MET A 140 -7.58 -4.29 -1.56
N LEU A 141 -6.58 -3.45 -1.71
CA LEU A 141 -5.24 -3.89 -2.12
C LEU A 141 -4.20 -3.09 -1.33
N TYR A 142 -3.36 -3.81 -0.60
CA TYR A 142 -2.24 -3.23 0.12
C TYR A 142 -0.95 -3.94 -0.26
N ILE A 143 0.08 -3.17 -0.55
CA ILE A 143 1.35 -3.63 -1.08
C ILE A 143 2.49 -3.16 -0.17
N LEU A 144 3.39 -4.07 0.15
CA LEU A 144 4.68 -3.76 0.76
C LEU A 144 5.69 -3.52 -0.36
N TYR A 145 6.23 -2.31 -0.45
CA TYR A 145 7.21 -1.93 -1.46
C TYR A 145 8.64 -2.05 -0.92
N LYS A 146 9.56 -2.47 -1.80
CA LYS A 146 10.99 -2.49 -1.49
C LYS A 146 11.56 -1.09 -1.37
N TYR A 147 11.08 -0.16 -2.20
CA TYR A 147 11.54 1.23 -2.24
C TYR A 147 10.36 2.19 -2.06
N PRO A 148 9.97 2.50 -0.82
CA PRO A 148 9.06 3.62 -0.56
C PRO A 148 9.86 4.94 -0.65
N VAL A 149 9.49 5.81 -1.58
CA VAL A 149 10.07 7.13 -1.74
C VAL A 149 9.11 8.16 -1.18
N SER A 150 9.56 9.01 -0.27
CA SER A 150 8.75 10.09 0.30
C SER A 150 9.26 11.44 -0.18
N TYR A 151 8.34 12.25 -0.69
CA TYR A 151 8.58 13.65 -1.00
C TYR A 151 7.94 14.54 0.07
N THR A 152 8.74 15.49 0.58
CA THR A 152 8.22 16.59 1.39
C THR A 152 8.04 17.80 0.49
N HIS A 153 6.85 18.38 0.49
CA HIS A 153 6.59 19.62 -0.24
C HIS A 153 7.06 20.79 0.63
N LEU A 154 8.17 21.43 0.24
CA LEU A 154 8.55 22.71 0.82
C LEU A 154 7.60 23.80 0.26
N ARG A 155 6.96 24.55 1.14
CA ARG A 155 6.31 25.78 0.70
C ARG A 155 7.37 26.78 0.27
N ALA A 156 7.22 27.34 -0.93
CA ALA A 156 7.82 28.61 -1.24
C ALA A 156 7.18 29.62 -0.26
N HIS A 157 7.94 30.18 0.65
CA HIS A 157 7.51 31.34 1.44
C HIS A 157 7.43 32.50 0.45
N GLU A 158 6.20 32.94 0.15
CA GLU A 158 5.96 34.27 -0.37
C GLU A 158 6.14 35.30 0.73
#